data_84717aaac5ce12ecc3191b19df27c5d9
#
_entry.id   84717aaac5ce12ecc3191b19df27c5d9
#
_cell.length_a   1.000
_cell.length_b   1.000
_cell.length_c   1.000
_cell.angle_alpha   90.00
_cell.angle_beta   90.00
_cell.angle_gamma   90.00
#
_symmetry.space_group_name_H-M   'P 1'
#
loop_
_entity.id
_entity.type
_entity.pdbx_description
1 polymer ?
#
loop_
_entity_poly.entity_id
_entity_poly.type
_entity_poly.pdbx_seq_one_letter_code
_entity_poly.pdbx_strand_id
1 'polypeptide(L)'
;MTDPLVSIVTPSFNQAEFLAETITSVLNQSYPRIEYIIVDGSSNDGSVEIIKQYQDQIAWWVSEKDQGQTDAINKGFQQATGDIFAWLNSDDRYHPQAVSEAVQFFIENPDVGLVYGDVNLINHQGKGLGQFNAKETNYQKLRRGRVHIPQQAAFWRADLWKEVGPLDPAMFFAMDYDLWVRLAKISPIHYYAGHIWADFRIHGQSKTITADDKCWADMLQIHRRDGGSWFSILVAKYWIRKMIGPFWRWYKNRNYFDFIL
;
A
#
# COMPACT_ATOMS: atom_id res chain seq x y z
N MET A 1 6.43 18.32 -23.11
CA MET A 1 5.87 18.24 -21.73
C MET A 1 7.02 17.91 -20.81
N THR A 2 7.14 18.54 -19.66
CA THR A 2 8.15 18.15 -18.65
C THR A 2 7.75 16.78 -18.09
N ASP A 3 8.75 15.91 -17.87
CA ASP A 3 8.51 14.59 -17.26
C ASP A 3 7.80 14.76 -15.92
N PRO A 4 6.79 13.93 -15.57
CA PRO A 4 6.06 14.05 -14.31
C PRO A 4 6.95 13.92 -13.07
N LEU A 5 6.68 14.66 -12.02
CA LEU A 5 7.31 14.45 -10.71
C LEU A 5 6.53 13.36 -9.97
N VAL A 6 7.23 12.38 -9.38
CA VAL A 6 6.62 11.30 -8.61
C VAL A 6 6.92 11.51 -7.13
N SER A 7 5.89 11.73 -6.31
CA SER A 7 6.05 11.77 -4.85
C SER A 7 5.82 10.38 -4.27
N ILE A 8 6.82 9.89 -3.54
CA ILE A 8 6.77 8.61 -2.85
C ILE A 8 6.85 8.86 -1.35
N VAL A 9 5.85 8.38 -0.60
CA VAL A 9 5.80 8.50 0.86
C VAL A 9 6.17 7.17 1.50
N THR A 10 7.07 7.18 2.49
CA THR A 10 7.36 6.03 3.35
C THR A 10 6.97 6.35 4.79
N PRO A 11 5.90 5.74 5.32
CA PRO A 11 5.62 5.76 6.76
C PRO A 11 6.57 4.80 7.48
N SER A 12 7.20 5.22 8.58
CA SER A 12 8.13 4.42 9.36
C SER A 12 7.76 4.44 10.84
N PHE A 13 7.79 3.28 11.48
CA PHE A 13 7.72 3.17 12.94
C PHE A 13 8.39 1.89 13.42
N ASN A 14 9.55 2.03 14.09
CA ASN A 14 10.36 0.92 14.60
C ASN A 14 10.66 -0.16 13.53
N GLN A 15 11.25 0.28 12.41
CA GLN A 15 11.59 -0.56 11.25
C GLN A 15 13.08 -0.45 10.84
N ALA A 16 13.97 -0.16 11.79
CA ALA A 16 15.40 0.02 11.52
C ALA A 16 16.00 -1.15 10.73
N GLU A 17 15.47 -2.35 10.93
CA GLU A 17 15.97 -3.57 10.26
C GLU A 17 15.80 -3.54 8.74
N PHE A 18 14.71 -2.95 8.23
CA PHE A 18 14.36 -2.96 6.80
C PHE A 18 14.49 -1.60 6.13
N LEU A 19 14.43 -0.53 6.91
CA LEU A 19 14.28 0.84 6.43
C LEU A 19 15.38 1.27 5.46
N ALA A 20 16.64 0.87 5.69
CA ALA A 20 17.75 1.19 4.78
C ALA A 20 17.56 0.54 3.39
N GLU A 21 17.02 -0.68 3.34
CA GLU A 21 16.72 -1.38 2.09
C GLU A 21 15.57 -0.70 1.35
N THR A 22 14.52 -0.29 2.07
CA THR A 22 13.41 0.48 1.51
C THR A 22 13.90 1.81 0.92
N ILE A 23 14.66 2.61 1.69
CA ILE A 23 15.19 3.91 1.24
C ILE A 23 16.03 3.74 -0.02
N THR A 24 16.97 2.79 -0.02
CA THR A 24 17.85 2.56 -1.18
C THR A 24 17.07 2.08 -2.39
N SER A 25 15.98 1.33 -2.23
CA SER A 25 15.14 0.90 -3.35
C SER A 25 14.41 2.06 -4.04
N VAL A 26 14.05 3.10 -3.29
CA VAL A 26 13.46 4.33 -3.84
C VAL A 26 14.51 5.22 -4.48
N LEU A 27 15.64 5.45 -3.82
CA LEU A 27 16.71 6.32 -4.32
C LEU A 27 17.41 5.76 -5.58
N ASN A 28 17.41 4.43 -5.76
CA ASN A 28 18.02 3.74 -6.90
C ASN A 28 17.04 3.45 -8.04
N GLN A 29 15.87 4.09 -8.07
CA GLN A 29 14.97 3.97 -9.20
C GLN A 29 15.59 4.52 -10.49
N SER A 30 15.30 3.89 -11.62
CA SER A 30 15.76 4.34 -12.94
C SER A 30 15.14 5.68 -13.39
N TYR A 31 14.07 6.10 -12.75
CA TYR A 31 13.40 7.38 -13.01
C TYR A 31 14.00 8.50 -12.15
N PRO A 32 14.48 9.62 -12.75
CA PRO A 32 15.27 10.63 -12.01
C PRO A 32 14.43 11.67 -11.25
N ARG A 33 13.14 11.81 -11.54
CA ARG A 33 12.29 12.87 -10.95
C ARG A 33 11.40 12.32 -9.85
N ILE A 34 12.02 12.00 -8.72
CA ILE A 34 11.35 11.49 -7.52
C ILE A 34 11.46 12.51 -6.39
N GLU A 35 10.34 12.83 -5.78
CA GLU A 35 10.24 13.53 -4.50
C GLU A 35 10.01 12.47 -3.42
N TYR A 36 11.07 12.13 -2.70
CA TYR A 36 10.99 11.12 -1.65
C TYR A 36 10.70 11.75 -0.29
N ILE A 37 9.69 11.25 0.41
CA ILE A 37 9.18 11.80 1.67
C ILE A 37 9.13 10.67 2.71
N ILE A 38 9.68 10.89 3.91
CA ILE A 38 9.64 9.92 5.00
C ILE A 38 8.98 10.53 6.23
N VAL A 39 7.99 9.82 6.77
CA VAL A 39 7.32 10.21 8.02
C VAL A 39 7.52 9.12 9.06
N ASP A 40 8.34 9.41 10.05
CA ASP A 40 8.65 8.51 11.15
C ASP A 40 7.81 8.84 12.39
N GLY A 41 7.16 7.81 12.94
CA GLY A 41 6.25 7.91 14.09
C GLY A 41 6.93 8.03 15.45
N SER A 42 8.10 8.69 15.53
CA SER A 42 8.93 8.78 16.75
C SER A 42 9.53 7.42 17.16
N SER A 43 10.20 6.77 16.20
CA SER A 43 10.90 5.50 16.42
C SER A 43 12.03 5.62 17.46
N ASN A 44 12.31 4.50 18.13
CA ASN A 44 13.36 4.42 19.17
C ASN A 44 14.31 3.22 18.99
N ASP A 45 14.31 2.62 17.79
CA ASP A 45 15.07 1.40 17.44
C ASP A 45 16.30 1.67 16.55
N GLY A 46 16.61 2.95 16.24
CA GLY A 46 17.67 3.33 15.30
C GLY A 46 17.16 3.77 13.91
N SER A 47 15.84 3.73 13.66
CA SER A 47 15.26 4.16 12.39
C SER A 47 15.60 5.61 12.05
N VAL A 48 15.56 6.52 13.04
CA VAL A 48 15.86 7.96 12.84
C VAL A 48 17.32 8.17 12.42
N GLU A 49 18.24 7.41 12.99
CA GLU A 49 19.67 7.45 12.64
C GLU A 49 19.90 6.97 11.21
N ILE A 50 19.15 5.98 10.74
CA ILE A 50 19.16 5.53 9.35
C ILE A 50 18.64 6.64 8.43
N ILE A 51 17.49 7.25 8.72
CA ILE A 51 16.95 8.35 7.90
C ILE A 51 17.98 9.47 7.73
N LYS A 52 18.63 9.86 8.83
CA LYS A 52 19.66 10.92 8.81
C LYS A 52 20.86 10.60 7.89
N GLN A 53 21.21 9.33 7.69
CA GLN A 53 22.28 8.95 6.76
C GLN A 53 21.93 9.26 5.31
N TYR A 54 20.65 9.32 4.95
CA TYR A 54 20.16 9.59 3.61
C TYR A 54 19.49 10.96 3.45
N GLN A 55 19.51 11.81 4.48
CA GLN A 55 18.74 13.07 4.55
C GLN A 55 19.00 14.02 3.37
N ASP A 56 20.22 14.04 2.83
CA ASP A 56 20.59 14.92 1.70
C ASP A 56 19.97 14.46 0.36
N GLN A 57 19.39 13.26 0.32
CA GLN A 57 18.73 12.67 -0.85
C GLN A 57 17.22 12.55 -0.68
N ILE A 58 16.70 12.86 0.52
CA ILE A 58 15.28 12.84 0.86
C ILE A 58 14.74 14.27 0.77
N ALA A 59 13.68 14.47 -0.01
CA ALA A 59 13.11 15.79 -0.24
C ALA A 59 12.54 16.42 1.06
N TRP A 60 11.92 15.59 1.89
CA TRP A 60 11.41 16.01 3.20
C TRP A 60 11.27 14.81 4.13
N TRP A 61 11.60 14.99 5.39
CA TRP A 61 11.33 14.00 6.42
C TRP A 61 11.06 14.64 7.80
N VAL A 62 10.34 13.90 8.62
CA VAL A 62 10.06 14.26 10.02
C VAL A 62 10.03 13.01 10.88
N SER A 63 10.47 13.14 12.13
CA SER A 63 10.25 12.12 13.16
C SER A 63 9.50 12.76 14.32
N GLU A 64 8.24 12.39 14.46
CA GLU A 64 7.37 12.89 15.52
C GLU A 64 6.26 11.89 15.81
N LYS A 65 5.68 11.95 17.01
CA LYS A 65 4.57 11.06 17.38
C LYS A 65 3.38 11.25 16.45
N ASP A 66 2.87 10.16 15.94
CA ASP A 66 1.69 10.10 15.09
C ASP A 66 0.56 9.25 15.72
N GLN A 67 -0.58 9.19 15.02
CA GLN A 67 -1.74 8.35 15.36
C GLN A 67 -1.73 7.01 14.62
N GLY A 68 -0.59 6.61 14.04
CA GLY A 68 -0.39 5.38 13.28
C GLY A 68 -0.19 5.62 11.80
N GLN A 69 0.01 4.54 11.06
CA GLN A 69 0.41 4.52 9.65
C GLN A 69 -0.42 5.45 8.74
N THR A 70 -1.74 5.48 8.93
CA THR A 70 -2.64 6.34 8.13
C THR A 70 -2.33 7.82 8.32
N ASP A 71 -2.07 8.23 9.55
CA ASP A 71 -1.70 9.61 9.88
C ASP A 71 -0.34 9.99 9.27
N ALA A 72 0.65 9.10 9.38
CA ALA A 72 1.96 9.28 8.76
C ALA A 72 1.86 9.43 7.23
N ILE A 73 1.10 8.57 6.55
CA ILE A 73 0.91 8.64 5.10
C ILE A 73 0.21 9.95 4.71
N ASN A 74 -0.87 10.32 5.40
CA ASN A 74 -1.60 11.57 5.14
C ASN A 74 -0.69 12.79 5.33
N LYS A 75 0.12 12.82 6.39
CA LYS A 75 1.10 13.88 6.65
C LYS A 75 2.14 13.97 5.52
N GLY A 76 2.63 12.83 5.05
CA GLY A 76 3.55 12.79 3.91
C GLY A 76 2.93 13.37 2.64
N PHE A 77 1.70 12.99 2.30
CA PHE A 77 1.02 13.52 1.12
C PHE A 77 0.60 14.98 1.24
N GLN A 78 0.52 15.55 2.44
CA GLN A 78 0.35 17.00 2.63
C GLN A 78 1.59 17.79 2.20
N GLN A 79 2.78 17.17 2.24
CA GLN A 79 4.04 17.77 1.79
C GLN A 79 4.32 17.49 0.29
N ALA A 80 3.66 16.49 -0.28
CA ALA A 80 3.90 16.04 -1.63
C ALA A 80 3.46 17.06 -2.69
N THR A 81 4.34 17.30 -3.68
CA THR A 81 4.11 18.27 -4.77
C THR A 81 4.09 17.64 -6.16
N GLY A 82 4.28 16.32 -6.25
CA GLY A 82 4.35 15.59 -7.51
C GLY A 82 3.03 15.48 -8.27
N ASP A 83 3.14 15.05 -9.50
CA ASP A 83 2.02 14.79 -10.43
C ASP A 83 1.45 13.38 -10.25
N ILE A 84 2.29 12.45 -9.74
CA ILE A 84 1.98 11.05 -9.50
C ILE A 84 2.34 10.73 -8.04
N PHE A 85 1.46 10.02 -7.35
CA PHE A 85 1.63 9.62 -5.97
C PHE A 85 1.76 8.10 -5.84
N ALA A 86 2.58 7.69 -4.86
CA ALA A 86 2.68 6.32 -4.37
C ALA A 86 3.13 6.33 -2.90
N TRP A 87 2.87 5.26 -2.15
CA TRP A 87 3.58 5.04 -0.90
C TRP A 87 4.18 3.65 -0.85
N LEU A 88 5.29 3.53 -0.15
CA LEU A 88 5.99 2.28 0.09
C LEU A 88 6.21 2.13 1.58
N ASN A 89 5.74 1.05 2.17
CA ASN A 89 5.97 0.80 3.60
C ASN A 89 7.45 0.55 3.87
N SER A 90 7.90 0.84 5.08
CA SER A 90 9.30 0.80 5.49
C SER A 90 9.92 -0.59 5.60
N ASP A 91 9.15 -1.66 5.35
CA ASP A 91 9.56 -3.06 5.29
C ASP A 91 9.52 -3.65 3.86
N ASP A 92 9.00 -2.90 2.88
CA ASP A 92 8.90 -3.30 1.48
C ASP A 92 10.01 -2.65 0.62
N ARG A 93 10.16 -3.07 -0.65
CA ARG A 93 11.11 -2.45 -1.58
C ARG A 93 10.59 -2.43 -3.01
N TYR A 94 10.94 -1.41 -3.77
CA TYR A 94 10.68 -1.33 -5.21
C TYR A 94 11.72 -2.09 -6.03
N HIS A 95 11.28 -2.60 -7.19
CA HIS A 95 12.17 -3.00 -8.28
C HIS A 95 12.67 -1.77 -9.06
N PRO A 96 13.87 -1.82 -9.67
CA PRO A 96 14.50 -0.61 -10.24
C PRO A 96 13.71 0.13 -11.31
N GLN A 97 12.84 -0.52 -12.06
CA GLN A 97 12.03 0.07 -13.12
C GLN A 97 10.61 0.45 -12.71
N ALA A 98 10.20 0.18 -11.50
CA ALA A 98 8.80 0.37 -11.07
C ALA A 98 8.26 1.77 -11.36
N VAL A 99 9.02 2.81 -10.99
CA VAL A 99 8.60 4.19 -11.19
C VAL A 99 8.63 4.59 -12.66
N SER A 100 9.69 4.21 -13.41
CA SER A 100 9.81 4.56 -14.83
C SER A 100 8.72 3.92 -15.68
N GLU A 101 8.36 2.66 -15.41
CA GLU A 101 7.27 1.96 -16.11
C GLU A 101 5.90 2.58 -15.78
N ALA A 102 5.65 2.90 -14.51
CA ALA A 102 4.41 3.55 -14.10
C ALA A 102 4.26 4.95 -14.74
N VAL A 103 5.34 5.75 -14.78
CA VAL A 103 5.33 7.05 -15.43
C VAL A 103 5.08 6.93 -16.93
N GLN A 104 5.79 6.03 -17.61
CA GLN A 104 5.59 5.78 -19.04
C GLN A 104 4.14 5.40 -19.34
N PHE A 105 3.56 4.51 -18.51
CA PHE A 105 2.16 4.13 -18.63
C PHE A 105 1.22 5.33 -18.53
N PHE A 106 1.41 6.23 -17.57
CA PHE A 106 0.57 7.41 -17.42
C PHE A 106 0.70 8.42 -18.55
N ILE A 107 1.89 8.53 -19.17
CA ILE A 107 2.11 9.38 -20.36
C ILE A 107 1.32 8.82 -21.55
N GLU A 108 1.32 7.51 -21.74
CA GLU A 108 0.63 6.84 -22.85
C GLU A 108 -0.89 6.73 -22.64
N ASN A 109 -1.34 6.77 -21.37
CA ASN A 109 -2.73 6.60 -20.98
C ASN A 109 -3.23 7.74 -20.08
N PRO A 110 -3.44 8.95 -20.64
CA PRO A 110 -3.74 10.17 -19.86
C PRO A 110 -5.07 10.08 -19.08
N ASP A 111 -5.99 9.25 -19.52
CA ASP A 111 -7.32 9.09 -18.89
C ASP A 111 -7.32 8.10 -17.72
N VAL A 112 -6.24 7.33 -17.53
CA VAL A 112 -6.15 6.36 -16.42
C VAL A 112 -5.66 7.06 -15.16
N GLY A 113 -6.38 6.88 -14.06
CA GLY A 113 -6.07 7.53 -12.78
C GLY A 113 -5.23 6.69 -11.82
N LEU A 114 -5.26 5.37 -11.95
CA LEU A 114 -4.47 4.45 -11.12
C LEU A 114 -3.94 3.30 -11.97
N VAL A 115 -2.65 3.00 -11.85
CA VAL A 115 -2.02 1.81 -12.43
C VAL A 115 -1.35 0.99 -11.32
N TYR A 116 -1.36 -0.33 -11.47
CA TYR A 116 -0.71 -1.24 -10.53
C TYR A 116 -0.15 -2.46 -11.24
N GLY A 117 0.96 -2.98 -10.70
CA GLY A 117 1.64 -4.19 -11.15
C GLY A 117 1.52 -5.36 -10.17
N ASP A 118 2.34 -6.37 -10.38
CA ASP A 118 2.52 -7.52 -9.50
C ASP A 118 3.56 -7.24 -8.41
N VAL A 119 3.55 -8.06 -7.36
CA VAL A 119 4.58 -8.05 -6.31
C VAL A 119 5.10 -9.45 -6.04
N ASN A 120 6.40 -9.56 -5.76
CA ASN A 120 6.94 -10.77 -5.14
C ASN A 120 6.60 -10.77 -3.65
N LEU A 121 6.40 -11.95 -3.10
CA LEU A 121 6.36 -12.16 -1.66
C LEU A 121 7.76 -12.58 -1.20
N ILE A 122 8.30 -11.89 -0.22
CA ILE A 122 9.60 -12.20 0.36
C ILE A 122 9.49 -12.41 1.87
N ASN A 123 10.36 -13.24 2.43
CA ASN A 123 10.42 -13.42 3.87
C ASN A 123 11.22 -12.30 4.56
N HIS A 124 11.37 -12.40 5.87
CA HIS A 124 12.15 -11.49 6.70
C HIS A 124 13.59 -11.27 6.17
N GLN A 125 14.26 -12.29 5.64
CA GLN A 125 15.61 -12.20 5.08
C GLN A 125 15.65 -11.75 3.60
N GLY A 126 14.52 -11.36 3.00
CA GLY A 126 14.44 -10.97 1.60
C GLY A 126 14.43 -12.15 0.61
N LYS A 127 14.30 -13.40 1.08
CA LYS A 127 14.19 -14.58 0.22
C LYS A 127 12.77 -14.72 -0.32
N GLY A 128 12.65 -15.03 -1.61
CA GLY A 128 11.37 -15.25 -2.29
C GLY A 128 10.54 -16.38 -1.67
N LEU A 129 9.25 -16.08 -1.45
CA LEU A 129 8.23 -17.03 -0.98
C LEU A 129 7.23 -17.38 -2.10
N GLY A 130 7.17 -16.55 -3.15
CA GLY A 130 6.22 -16.68 -4.25
C GLY A 130 5.84 -15.33 -4.81
N GLN A 131 4.71 -15.25 -5.49
CA GLN A 131 4.20 -14.04 -6.12
C GLN A 131 2.74 -13.80 -5.71
N PHE A 132 2.39 -12.55 -5.46
CA PHE A 132 1.00 -12.13 -5.44
C PHE A 132 0.68 -11.55 -6.82
N ASN A 133 -0.03 -12.33 -7.63
CA ASN A 133 -0.44 -11.88 -8.95
C ASN A 133 -1.68 -11.00 -8.83
N ALA A 134 -1.55 -9.73 -9.15
CA ALA A 134 -2.65 -8.80 -9.26
C ALA A 134 -3.65 -9.27 -10.35
N LYS A 135 -4.85 -8.75 -10.33
CA LYS A 135 -5.88 -9.08 -11.33
C LYS A 135 -6.60 -7.84 -11.77
N GLU A 136 -6.96 -7.81 -13.05
CA GLU A 136 -7.82 -6.77 -13.59
C GLU A 136 -9.07 -6.56 -12.73
N THR A 137 -9.26 -5.33 -12.29
CA THR A 137 -10.37 -4.95 -11.44
C THR A 137 -10.99 -3.64 -11.90
N ASN A 138 -12.08 -3.24 -11.27
CA ASN A 138 -12.78 -1.98 -11.50
C ASN A 138 -13.64 -1.65 -10.27
N TYR A 139 -14.24 -0.47 -10.27
CA TYR A 139 -15.12 -0.03 -9.18
C TYR A 139 -16.16 -1.08 -8.78
N GLN A 140 -16.84 -1.73 -9.78
CA GLN A 140 -17.88 -2.71 -9.50
C GLN A 140 -17.37 -4.00 -8.83
N LYS A 141 -16.13 -4.41 -9.14
CA LYS A 141 -15.48 -5.55 -8.48
C LYS A 141 -14.97 -5.15 -7.10
N LEU A 142 -14.31 -3.99 -6.98
CA LEU A 142 -13.78 -3.48 -5.72
C LEU A 142 -14.89 -3.29 -4.68
N ARG A 143 -15.96 -2.56 -4.97
CA ARG A 143 -17.07 -2.36 -4.03
C ARG A 143 -17.72 -3.65 -3.50
N ARG A 144 -17.43 -4.79 -4.13
CA ARG A 144 -17.87 -6.13 -3.71
C ARG A 144 -16.82 -6.88 -2.89
N GLY A 145 -15.75 -6.23 -2.47
CA GLY A 145 -14.69 -6.83 -1.65
C GLY A 145 -13.69 -7.68 -2.44
N ARG A 146 -13.57 -7.48 -3.76
CA ARG A 146 -12.58 -8.16 -4.59
C ARG A 146 -11.34 -7.29 -4.70
N VAL A 147 -10.47 -7.36 -3.69
CA VAL A 147 -9.23 -6.59 -3.63
C VAL A 147 -8.13 -7.42 -4.29
N HIS A 148 -7.61 -6.93 -5.41
CA HIS A 148 -6.54 -7.55 -6.18
C HIS A 148 -5.46 -6.53 -6.57
N ILE A 149 -5.39 -5.40 -5.85
CA ILE A 149 -4.39 -4.36 -6.05
C ILE A 149 -3.39 -4.45 -4.91
N PRO A 150 -2.15 -4.89 -5.16
CA PRO A 150 -1.11 -4.83 -4.17
C PRO A 150 -0.73 -3.37 -3.94
N GLN A 151 -0.76 -2.93 -2.71
CA GLN A 151 -0.54 -1.53 -2.34
C GLN A 151 0.86 -1.07 -2.74
N GLN A 152 1.87 -1.91 -2.57
CA GLN A 152 3.27 -1.63 -2.87
C GLN A 152 3.55 -1.36 -4.35
N ALA A 153 2.71 -1.88 -5.23
CA ALA A 153 2.86 -1.74 -6.68
C ALA A 153 1.76 -0.86 -7.30
N ALA A 154 1.24 0.12 -6.56
CA ALA A 154 0.18 1.00 -7.01
C ALA A 154 0.66 2.45 -7.08
N PHE A 155 0.40 3.11 -8.22
CA PHE A 155 0.66 4.51 -8.49
C PHE A 155 -0.62 5.18 -8.97
N TRP A 156 -0.86 6.44 -8.58
CA TRP A 156 -2.05 7.18 -8.99
C TRP A 156 -1.77 8.65 -9.23
N ARG A 157 -2.64 9.33 -9.98
CA ARG A 157 -2.53 10.76 -10.25
C ARG A 157 -2.82 11.58 -9.00
N ALA A 158 -1.99 12.57 -8.74
CA ALA A 158 -2.08 13.41 -7.55
C ALA A 158 -3.35 14.28 -7.48
N ASP A 159 -3.89 14.68 -8.62
CA ASP A 159 -5.14 15.44 -8.71
C ASP A 159 -6.34 14.62 -8.19
N LEU A 160 -6.37 13.32 -8.47
CA LEU A 160 -7.41 12.44 -7.94
C LEU A 160 -7.34 12.29 -6.41
N TRP A 161 -6.13 12.30 -5.83
CA TRP A 161 -5.98 12.32 -4.37
C TRP A 161 -6.62 13.58 -3.76
N LYS A 162 -6.42 14.74 -4.41
CA LYS A 162 -7.03 16.01 -3.96
C LYS A 162 -8.56 15.95 -4.05
N GLU A 163 -9.10 15.27 -5.05
CA GLU A 163 -10.55 15.11 -5.26
C GLU A 163 -11.18 14.13 -4.26
N VAL A 164 -10.59 12.94 -4.08
CA VAL A 164 -11.17 11.91 -3.18
C VAL A 164 -10.85 12.16 -1.70
N GLY A 165 -9.86 12.99 -1.41
CA GLY A 165 -9.40 13.29 -0.05
C GLY A 165 -8.45 12.25 0.54
N PRO A 166 -7.94 12.52 1.74
CA PRO A 166 -6.92 11.70 2.40
C PRO A 166 -7.43 10.31 2.77
N LEU A 167 -6.53 9.46 3.25
CA LEU A 167 -6.87 8.19 3.86
C LEU A 167 -7.72 8.42 5.12
N ASP A 168 -8.74 7.59 5.32
CA ASP A 168 -9.61 7.66 6.49
C ASP A 168 -8.91 7.03 7.71
N PRO A 169 -8.61 7.80 8.78
CA PRO A 169 -7.97 7.27 9.99
C PRO A 169 -8.80 6.20 10.70
N ALA A 170 -10.11 6.14 10.47
CA ALA A 170 -10.97 5.09 11.00
C ALA A 170 -10.78 3.72 10.31
N MET A 171 -10.18 3.70 9.11
CA MET A 171 -9.87 2.49 8.35
C MET A 171 -8.48 1.97 8.72
N PHE A 172 -8.39 1.20 9.79
CA PHE A 172 -7.09 0.78 10.31
C PHE A 172 -6.37 -0.24 9.41
N PHE A 173 -7.10 -1.21 8.84
CA PHE A 173 -6.52 -2.26 7.99
C PHE A 173 -6.79 -2.07 6.50
N ALA A 174 -7.94 -1.54 6.14
CA ALA A 174 -8.41 -1.45 4.76
C ALA A 174 -8.31 -0.03 4.18
N MET A 175 -7.37 0.78 4.66
CA MET A 175 -7.18 2.17 4.21
C MET A 175 -6.78 2.27 2.74
N ASP A 176 -5.96 1.33 2.25
CA ASP A 176 -5.57 1.18 0.85
C ASP A 176 -6.78 0.79 -0.01
N TYR A 177 -7.50 -0.24 0.42
CA TYR A 177 -8.71 -0.68 -0.26
C TYR A 177 -9.78 0.42 -0.32
N ASP A 178 -9.95 1.19 0.76
CA ASP A 178 -10.84 2.36 0.77
C ASP A 178 -10.44 3.37 -0.30
N LEU A 179 -9.15 3.70 -0.37
CA LEU A 179 -8.62 4.61 -1.39
C LEU A 179 -8.86 4.07 -2.81
N TRP A 180 -8.59 2.77 -3.05
CA TRP A 180 -8.80 2.17 -4.37
C TRP A 180 -10.26 2.21 -4.80
N VAL A 181 -11.20 2.01 -3.89
CA VAL A 181 -12.64 2.14 -4.18
C VAL A 181 -13.01 3.57 -4.54
N ARG A 182 -12.50 4.57 -3.80
CA ARG A 182 -12.77 5.99 -4.07
C ARG A 182 -12.18 6.43 -5.41
N LEU A 183 -10.93 6.08 -5.70
CA LEU A 183 -10.27 6.39 -6.98
C LEU A 183 -10.99 5.72 -8.16
N ALA A 184 -11.27 4.42 -8.06
CA ALA A 184 -11.95 3.67 -9.12
C ALA A 184 -13.39 4.14 -9.40
N LYS A 185 -13.99 4.89 -8.47
CA LYS A 185 -15.33 5.48 -8.66
C LYS A 185 -15.31 6.67 -9.61
N ILE A 186 -14.20 7.41 -9.66
CA ILE A 186 -14.08 8.66 -10.42
C ILE A 186 -13.14 8.57 -11.62
N SER A 187 -12.29 7.52 -11.69
CA SER A 187 -11.34 7.36 -12.78
C SER A 187 -11.15 5.89 -13.15
N PRO A 188 -10.81 5.57 -14.42
CA PRO A 188 -10.35 4.25 -14.81
C PRO A 188 -9.10 3.83 -14.03
N ILE A 189 -9.04 2.54 -13.70
CA ILE A 189 -7.88 1.91 -13.08
C ILE A 189 -7.38 0.78 -13.96
N HIS A 190 -6.07 0.53 -13.99
CA HIS A 190 -5.47 -0.42 -14.90
C HIS A 190 -4.47 -1.35 -14.21
N TYR A 191 -4.53 -2.64 -14.56
CA TYR A 191 -3.54 -3.64 -14.17
C TYR A 191 -2.48 -3.78 -15.26
N TYR A 192 -1.24 -3.45 -14.94
CA TYR A 192 -0.10 -3.61 -15.85
C TYR A 192 0.47 -5.02 -15.71
N ALA A 193 -0.14 -5.94 -16.42
CA ALA A 193 0.04 -7.38 -16.28
C ALA A 193 1.48 -7.85 -16.56
N GLY A 194 2.01 -8.71 -15.70
CA GLY A 194 3.32 -9.33 -15.88
C GLY A 194 4.51 -8.47 -15.49
N HIS A 195 4.27 -7.28 -14.93
CA HIS A 195 5.31 -6.38 -14.43
C HIS A 195 5.37 -6.41 -12.92
N ILE A 196 6.48 -6.89 -12.38
CA ILE A 196 6.72 -6.95 -10.93
C ILE A 196 7.39 -5.65 -10.51
N TRP A 197 6.69 -4.85 -9.70
CA TRP A 197 7.16 -3.52 -9.31
C TRP A 197 7.72 -3.44 -7.89
N ALA A 198 7.34 -4.39 -7.03
CA ALA A 198 7.79 -4.38 -5.65
C ALA A 198 7.97 -5.78 -5.07
N ASP A 199 8.71 -5.85 -3.99
CA ASP A 199 8.74 -6.98 -3.08
C ASP A 199 7.94 -6.62 -1.82
N PHE A 200 6.94 -7.42 -1.51
CA PHE A 200 6.15 -7.36 -0.29
C PHE A 200 6.73 -8.29 0.77
N ARG A 201 7.19 -7.73 1.88
CA ARG A 201 7.82 -8.49 2.95
C ARG A 201 6.80 -9.03 3.94
N ILE A 202 6.91 -10.33 4.20
CA ILE A 202 6.08 -11.06 5.16
C ILE A 202 6.94 -11.45 6.35
N HIS A 203 6.64 -10.87 7.53
CA HIS A 203 7.33 -11.17 8.79
C HIS A 203 6.35 -11.07 9.97
N GLY A 204 6.75 -11.56 11.14
CA GLY A 204 5.85 -11.71 12.31
C GLY A 204 5.19 -10.41 12.81
N GLN A 205 5.74 -9.24 12.47
CA GLN A 205 5.19 -7.93 12.81
C GLN A 205 4.39 -7.30 11.66
N SER A 206 4.34 -7.95 10.47
CA SER A 206 3.57 -7.44 9.34
C SER A 206 2.10 -7.30 9.70
N LYS A 207 1.53 -6.13 9.43
CA LYS A 207 0.13 -5.80 9.70
C LYS A 207 -0.83 -6.80 9.05
N THR A 208 -0.50 -7.30 7.87
CA THR A 208 -1.28 -8.30 7.14
C THR A 208 -1.41 -9.63 7.87
N ILE A 209 -0.36 -10.07 8.58
CA ILE A 209 -0.39 -11.31 9.38
C ILE A 209 -1.25 -11.13 10.63
N THR A 210 -1.19 -9.95 11.25
CA THR A 210 -1.96 -9.61 12.44
C THR A 210 -3.40 -9.17 12.12
N ALA A 211 -3.72 -8.98 10.81
CA ALA A 211 -5.04 -8.60 10.34
C ALA A 211 -6.08 -9.66 10.71
N ASP A 212 -6.88 -9.34 11.72
CA ASP A 212 -7.97 -10.16 12.22
C ASP A 212 -9.34 -9.57 11.84
N ASP A 213 -10.36 -9.83 12.61
CA ASP A 213 -11.75 -9.43 12.39
C ASP A 213 -11.97 -7.94 12.05
N LYS A 214 -11.00 -7.06 12.42
CA LYS A 214 -11.04 -5.62 12.11
C LYS A 214 -10.97 -5.35 10.60
N CYS A 215 -10.11 -6.04 9.86
CA CYS A 215 -10.01 -5.89 8.40
C CYS A 215 -11.37 -6.16 7.71
N TRP A 216 -12.07 -7.20 8.15
CA TRP A 216 -13.39 -7.53 7.63
C TRP A 216 -14.47 -6.51 7.99
N ALA A 217 -14.36 -5.88 9.17
CA ALA A 217 -15.25 -4.81 9.57
C ALA A 217 -15.08 -3.57 8.68
N ASP A 218 -13.83 -3.17 8.43
CA ASP A 218 -13.50 -2.07 7.51
C ASP A 218 -14.03 -2.36 6.09
N MET A 219 -13.75 -3.54 5.56
CA MET A 219 -14.24 -3.97 4.24
C MET A 219 -15.78 -3.94 4.15
N LEU A 220 -16.47 -4.34 5.20
CA LEU A 220 -17.93 -4.31 5.26
C LEU A 220 -18.46 -2.87 5.31
N GLN A 221 -17.79 -1.99 6.03
CA GLN A 221 -18.13 -0.56 6.10
C GLN A 221 -18.02 0.09 4.71
N ILE A 222 -16.89 -0.15 4.01
CA ILE A 222 -16.67 0.34 2.63
C ILE A 222 -17.76 -0.20 1.69
N HIS A 223 -18.03 -1.51 1.75
CA HIS A 223 -19.05 -2.13 0.93
C HIS A 223 -20.44 -1.50 1.11
N ARG A 224 -20.81 -1.18 2.37
CA ARG A 224 -22.09 -0.52 2.67
C ARG A 224 -22.14 0.92 2.20
N ARG A 225 -21.07 1.67 2.45
CA ARG A 225 -20.95 3.07 2.00
C ARG A 225 -21.15 3.20 0.49
N ASP A 226 -20.64 2.24 -0.27
CA ASP A 226 -20.72 2.22 -1.73
C ASP A 226 -21.91 1.42 -2.29
N GLY A 227 -22.99 1.29 -1.50
CA GLY A 227 -24.28 0.73 -1.94
C GLY A 227 -24.28 -0.80 -2.08
N GLY A 228 -23.41 -1.49 -1.33
CA GLY A 228 -23.37 -2.96 -1.29
C GLY A 228 -24.58 -3.57 -0.60
N SER A 229 -25.09 -4.67 -1.17
CA SER A 229 -26.25 -5.40 -0.62
C SER A 229 -25.91 -6.14 0.66
N TRP A 230 -26.84 -6.15 1.61
CA TRP A 230 -26.78 -6.98 2.82
C TRP A 230 -26.75 -8.50 2.52
N PHE A 231 -27.25 -8.93 1.38
CA PHE A 231 -27.24 -10.31 0.91
C PHE A 231 -26.07 -10.62 -0.01
N SER A 232 -24.94 -9.88 0.11
CA SER A 232 -23.74 -10.12 -0.69
C SER A 232 -22.88 -11.24 -0.12
N ILE A 233 -22.05 -11.83 -0.99
CA ILE A 233 -21.04 -12.83 -0.59
C ILE A 233 -20.08 -12.27 0.46
N LEU A 234 -19.74 -10.97 0.40
CA LEU A 234 -18.87 -10.33 1.39
C LEU A 234 -19.51 -10.35 2.78
N VAL A 235 -20.79 -9.98 2.87
CA VAL A 235 -21.54 -10.00 4.12
C VAL A 235 -21.66 -11.44 4.65
N ALA A 236 -21.96 -12.40 3.79
CA ALA A 236 -22.00 -13.81 4.19
C ALA A 236 -20.64 -14.30 4.73
N LYS A 237 -19.55 -14.00 4.03
CA LYS A 237 -18.18 -14.34 4.49
C LYS A 237 -17.85 -13.68 5.85
N TYR A 238 -18.22 -12.42 6.05
CA TYR A 238 -18.01 -11.72 7.32
C TYR A 238 -18.72 -12.45 8.47
N TRP A 239 -19.99 -12.80 8.32
CA TRP A 239 -20.75 -13.47 9.35
C TRP A 239 -20.27 -14.90 9.61
N ILE A 240 -19.95 -15.66 8.55
CA ILE A 240 -19.36 -17.00 8.67
C ILE A 240 -18.05 -16.90 9.48
N ARG A 241 -17.16 -15.97 9.12
CA ARG A 241 -15.90 -15.80 9.83
C ARG A 241 -16.09 -15.36 11.28
N LYS A 242 -17.06 -14.50 11.56
CA LYS A 242 -17.38 -14.08 12.93
C LYS A 242 -17.91 -15.24 13.79
N MET A 243 -18.69 -16.16 13.20
CA MET A 243 -19.19 -17.34 13.90
C MET A 243 -18.11 -18.40 14.13
N ILE A 244 -17.25 -18.64 13.16
CA ILE A 244 -16.20 -19.68 13.26
C ILE A 244 -14.81 -19.10 13.62
N GLY A 245 -14.68 -17.79 13.77
CA GLY A 245 -13.44 -17.10 14.10
C GLY A 245 -12.72 -17.61 15.35
N PRO A 246 -13.41 -17.91 16.47
CA PRO A 246 -12.78 -18.51 17.63
C PRO A 246 -12.15 -19.87 17.34
N PHE A 247 -12.82 -20.72 16.53
CA PHE A 247 -12.32 -22.03 16.10
C PHE A 247 -11.14 -21.88 15.11
N TRP A 248 -11.21 -20.92 14.16
CA TRP A 248 -10.14 -20.62 13.22
C TRP A 248 -8.88 -20.06 13.90
N ARG A 249 -9.01 -19.23 14.94
CA ARG A 249 -7.87 -18.78 15.76
C ARG A 249 -7.15 -19.93 16.43
N TRP A 250 -7.91 -20.86 16.99
CA TRP A 250 -7.37 -22.08 17.59
C TRP A 250 -6.65 -22.96 16.54
N TYR A 251 -7.22 -23.10 15.34
CA TYR A 251 -6.66 -23.89 14.24
C TYR A 251 -5.40 -23.22 13.62
N LYS A 252 -5.42 -21.91 13.39
CA LYS A 252 -4.27 -21.13 12.90
C LYS A 252 -3.07 -21.22 13.84
N ASN A 253 -3.27 -21.10 15.12
CA ASN A 253 -2.19 -21.23 16.11
C ASN A 253 -1.53 -22.61 16.11
N ARG A 254 -2.17 -23.60 15.52
CA ARG A 254 -1.67 -24.97 15.44
C ARG A 254 -0.99 -25.31 14.11
N ASN A 255 -1.33 -24.58 13.02
CA ASN A 255 -0.86 -24.87 11.65
C ASN A 255 -0.45 -23.60 10.90
N TYR A 256 0.47 -22.82 11.46
CA TYR A 256 0.81 -21.47 10.99
C TYR A 256 1.43 -21.38 9.57
N PHE A 257 1.88 -22.50 9.00
CA PHE A 257 2.62 -22.52 7.73
C PHE A 257 1.84 -22.96 6.48
N ASP A 258 0.65 -23.55 6.65
CA ASP A 258 -0.06 -24.18 5.50
C ASP A 258 -1.11 -23.29 4.80
N PHE A 259 -1.21 -21.99 5.15
CA PHE A 259 -2.31 -21.13 4.67
C PHE A 259 -1.87 -19.88 3.88
N ILE A 260 -0.58 -19.74 3.55
CA ILE A 260 -0.04 -18.61 2.78
C ILE A 260 0.31 -19.00 1.34
N LEU A 261 0.11 -20.24 0.93
CA LEU A 261 0.29 -20.69 -0.45
C LEU A 261 -1.04 -20.80 -1.20
#